data_0a490161502e573024aec9283a56e8c2
#
_entry.id   0a490161502e573024aec9283a56e8c2
#
_cell.length_a   1.000
_cell.length_b   1.000
_cell.length_c   1.000
_cell.angle_alpha   90.00
_cell.angle_beta   90.00
_cell.angle_gamma   90.00
#
_symmetry.space_group_name_H-M   'P 1'
#
loop_
_entity.id
_entity.type
_entity.pdbx_description
1 polymer ?
#
loop_
_entity_poly.entity_id
_entity_poly.type
_entity_poly.pdbx_seq_one_letter_code
_entity_poly.pdbx_strand_id
1 'polypeptide(L)'
;MRIDETFVDGIGNLAVQSALARIELTQLEKLPATGEKPSYQVSQRLVMGIETLLRLHQALEEVVKQLEDKGVVKKNNKKAAANKTAAQS
;
A
#
# COMPACT_ATOMS: atom_id res chain seq x y z
N MET A 1 -0.04 16.30 22.05
CA MET A 1 0.62 15.82 20.83
C MET A 1 -0.32 15.87 19.67
N ARG A 2 0.19 16.27 18.53
CA ARG A 2 -0.62 16.40 17.33
C ARG A 2 -0.40 15.21 16.42
N ILE A 3 -1.46 14.63 15.94
CA ILE A 3 -1.39 13.51 15.03
C ILE A 3 -1.94 13.94 13.68
N ASP A 4 -1.12 13.79 12.66
CA ASP A 4 -1.53 14.11 11.30
C ASP A 4 -2.13 12.88 10.66
N GLU A 5 -3.23 13.07 9.98
CA GLU A 5 -3.87 11.99 9.24
C GLU A 5 -3.91 12.36 7.77
N THR A 6 -3.60 11.39 6.95
CA THR A 6 -3.58 11.60 5.51
C THR A 6 -4.31 10.46 4.83
N PHE A 7 -5.24 10.80 3.98
CA PHE A 7 -5.91 9.81 3.16
C PHE A 7 -5.04 9.46 1.96
N VAL A 8 -4.89 8.17 1.68
CA VAL A 8 -4.14 7.72 0.52
C VAL A 8 -5.01 6.79 -0.31
N ASP A 9 -4.91 6.95 -1.61
CA ASP A 9 -5.68 6.13 -2.54
C ASP A 9 -4.95 4.85 -2.92
N GLY A 10 -3.63 4.87 -2.85
CA GLY A 10 -2.90 3.68 -3.24
C GLY A 10 -1.44 3.74 -2.86
N ILE A 11 -0.74 2.71 -3.27
CA ILE A 11 0.68 2.56 -3.01
C ILE A 11 1.42 2.62 -4.35
N GLY A 12 2.45 3.47 -4.40
CA GLY A 12 3.29 3.54 -5.59
C GLY A 12 4.48 2.59 -5.47
N ASN A 13 5.66 3.11 -5.69
CA ASN A 13 6.87 2.30 -5.59
C ASN A 13 7.21 1.98 -4.16
N LEU A 14 7.80 0.82 -3.99
CA LEU A 14 8.38 0.43 -2.72
C LEU A 14 9.81 0.03 -2.99
N ALA A 15 10.74 0.70 -2.34
CA ALA A 15 12.15 0.46 -2.59
C ALA A 15 12.91 0.35 -1.29
N VAL A 16 13.92 -0.50 -1.29
CA VAL A 16 14.81 -0.64 -0.14
C VAL A 16 16.22 -0.32 -0.61
N GLN A 17 16.84 0.61 0.07
CA GLN A 17 18.20 1.02 -0.26
C GLN A 17 18.87 1.53 0.99
N SER A 18 20.12 1.12 1.20
CA SER A 18 20.89 1.56 2.37
C SER A 18 20.17 1.27 3.68
N ALA A 19 19.56 0.08 3.77
CA ALA A 19 18.85 -0.38 4.95
C ALA A 19 17.65 0.49 5.32
N LEU A 20 17.15 1.26 4.37
CA LEU A 20 15.94 2.06 4.54
C LEU A 20 14.91 1.64 3.51
N ALA A 21 13.67 1.53 3.96
CA ALA A 21 12.55 1.25 3.08
C ALA A 21 11.82 2.55 2.78
N ARG A 22 11.51 2.76 1.51
CA ARG A 22 10.76 3.93 1.07
C ARG A 22 9.49 3.46 0.40
N ILE A 23 8.37 3.90 0.94
CA ILE A 23 7.06 3.51 0.44
C ILE A 23 6.36 4.76 -0.06
N GLU A 24 6.06 4.79 -1.35
CA GLU A 24 5.37 5.93 -1.93
C GLU A 24 3.87 5.75 -1.78
N LEU A 25 3.22 6.80 -1.30
CA LEU A 25 1.78 6.83 -1.15
C LEU A 25 1.22 7.73 -2.23
N THR A 26 0.16 7.28 -2.90
CA THR A 26 -0.39 8.01 -4.02
C THR A 26 -1.78 8.50 -3.73
N GLN A 27 -2.15 9.56 -4.42
CA GLN A 27 -3.49 10.11 -4.37
C GLN A 27 -3.99 10.32 -5.78
N LEU A 28 -5.29 10.20 -5.95
CA LEU A 28 -5.92 10.48 -7.22
C LEU A 28 -5.72 11.95 -7.55
N GLU A 29 -5.10 12.22 -8.66
CA GLU A 29 -4.78 13.58 -9.03
C GLU A 29 -6.00 14.30 -9.57
N LYS A 30 -6.74 13.64 -10.45
CA LYS A 30 -7.96 14.21 -10.96
C LYS A 30 -8.82 13.11 -11.53
N LEU A 31 -10.12 13.35 -11.49
CA LEU A 31 -11.06 12.41 -12.05
C LEU A 31 -10.94 12.40 -13.57
N PRO A 32 -10.95 11.24 -14.19
CA PRO A 32 -10.81 11.17 -15.63
C PRO A 32 -12.11 11.52 -16.33
N ALA A 33 -11.99 12.02 -17.54
CA ALA A 33 -13.13 12.13 -18.42
C ALA A 33 -13.54 10.71 -18.83
N THR A 34 -14.75 10.62 -19.38
CA THR A 34 -15.26 9.33 -19.81
C THR A 34 -14.28 8.67 -20.78
N GLY A 35 -13.91 7.44 -20.46
CA GLY A 35 -13.00 6.69 -21.32
C GLY A 35 -11.53 6.88 -21.03
N GLU A 36 -11.20 7.77 -20.11
CA GLU A 36 -9.82 8.00 -19.74
C GLU A 36 -9.47 7.26 -18.46
N LYS A 37 -8.19 6.95 -18.30
CA LYS A 37 -7.73 6.32 -17.08
C LYS A 37 -7.49 7.38 -16.02
N PRO A 38 -7.77 7.05 -14.77
CA PRO A 38 -7.44 7.98 -13.68
C PRO A 38 -5.93 8.14 -13.57
N SER A 39 -5.50 9.31 -13.16
CA SER A 39 -4.10 9.56 -12.94
C SER A 39 -3.85 9.75 -11.44
N TYR A 40 -2.72 9.23 -10.99
CA TYR A 40 -2.33 9.29 -9.59
C TYR A 40 -0.99 9.97 -9.48
N GLN A 41 -0.77 10.60 -8.35
CA GLN A 41 0.53 11.21 -8.10
C GLN A 41 1.01 10.79 -6.70
N VAL A 42 2.32 10.77 -6.55
CA VAL A 42 2.91 10.49 -5.24
C VAL A 42 2.66 11.71 -4.36
N SER A 43 1.95 11.51 -3.27
CA SER A 43 1.63 12.60 -2.36
C SER A 43 2.55 12.60 -1.16
N GLN A 44 3.00 11.43 -0.75
CA GLN A 44 3.87 11.31 0.41
C GLN A 44 4.77 10.11 0.23
N ARG A 45 5.85 10.12 0.98
CA ARG A 45 6.77 8.99 1.00
C ARG A 45 7.08 8.67 2.45
N LEU A 46 6.87 7.43 2.82
CA LEU A 46 7.26 6.95 4.14
C LEU A 46 8.67 6.39 4.05
N VAL A 47 9.50 6.75 5.01
CA VAL A 47 10.86 6.22 5.08
C VAL A 47 11.03 5.59 6.45
N MET A 48 11.48 4.33 6.47
CA MET A 48 11.61 3.62 7.72
C MET A 48 12.75 2.62 7.63
N GLY A 49 13.29 2.28 8.78
CA GLY A 49 14.30 1.24 8.85
C GLY A 49 13.70 -0.14 8.58
N ILE A 50 14.58 -1.10 8.34
CA ILE A 50 14.14 -2.45 8.00
C ILE A 50 13.38 -3.09 9.16
N GLU A 51 13.82 -2.87 10.39
CA GLU A 51 13.13 -3.42 11.54
C GLU A 51 11.69 -2.91 11.63
N THR A 52 11.53 -1.61 11.39
CA THR A 52 10.19 -1.02 11.42
C THR A 52 9.34 -1.58 10.29
N LEU A 53 9.95 -1.77 9.12
CA LEU A 53 9.23 -2.37 8.00
C LEU A 53 8.73 -3.76 8.34
N LEU A 54 9.55 -4.57 9.00
CA LEU A 54 9.13 -5.92 9.37
C LEU A 54 7.99 -5.89 10.39
N ARG A 55 8.05 -4.96 11.32
CA ARG A 55 6.96 -4.81 12.28
C ARG A 55 5.67 -4.36 11.61
N LEU A 56 5.80 -3.46 10.64
CA LEU A 56 4.65 -3.02 9.88
C LEU A 56 4.04 -4.19 9.12
N HIS A 57 4.88 -5.00 8.50
CA HIS A 57 4.41 -6.16 7.77
C HIS A 57 3.64 -7.11 8.68
N GLN A 58 4.18 -7.38 9.87
CA GLN A 58 3.50 -8.25 10.83
C GLN A 58 2.15 -7.70 11.24
N ALA A 59 2.11 -6.40 11.53
CA ALA A 59 0.87 -5.77 11.95
C ALA A 59 -0.17 -5.80 10.83
N LEU A 60 0.27 -5.56 9.60
CA LEU A 60 -0.62 -5.60 8.46
C LEU A 60 -1.18 -6.99 8.22
N GLU A 61 -0.35 -8.02 8.40
CA GLU A 61 -0.82 -9.39 8.23
C GLU A 61 -1.95 -9.70 9.20
N GLU A 62 -1.80 -9.28 10.44
CA GLU A 62 -2.82 -9.55 11.44
C GLU A 62 -4.12 -8.82 11.13
N VAL A 63 -4.01 -7.55 10.72
CA VAL A 63 -5.19 -6.78 10.37
C VAL A 63 -5.90 -7.39 9.18
N VAL A 64 -5.15 -7.77 8.16
CA VAL A 64 -5.75 -8.38 6.97
C VAL A 64 -6.44 -9.69 7.32
N LYS A 65 -5.80 -10.48 8.18
CA LYS A 65 -6.39 -11.74 8.61
C LYS A 65 -7.71 -11.51 9.33
N GLN A 66 -7.76 -10.50 10.19
CA GLN A 66 -9.01 -10.17 10.89
C GLN A 66 -10.09 -9.74 9.91
N LEU A 67 -9.70 -8.97 8.89
CA LEU A 67 -10.66 -8.55 7.89
C LEU A 67 -11.19 -9.73 7.09
N GLU A 68 -10.32 -10.70 6.80
CA GLU A 68 -10.76 -11.91 6.11
C GLU A 68 -11.71 -12.71 6.97
N ASP A 69 -11.39 -12.85 8.26
CA ASP A 69 -12.23 -13.61 9.18
C ASP A 69 -13.61 -12.98 9.34
N LYS A 70 -13.68 -11.66 9.25
CA LYS A 70 -14.96 -10.95 9.34
C LYS A 70 -15.69 -10.86 8.01
N GLY A 71 -15.08 -11.34 6.94
CA GLY A 71 -15.71 -11.31 5.63
C GLY A 71 -15.63 -9.99 4.93
N VAL A 72 -14.84 -9.03 5.45
CA VAL A 72 -14.70 -7.73 4.81
C VAL A 72 -13.91 -7.85 3.51
N VAL A 73 -12.91 -8.75 3.50
CA VAL A 73 -12.15 -9.03 2.29
C VAL A 73 -12.16 -10.52 2.06
N LYS A 74 -12.01 -10.92 0.81
CA LYS A 74 -11.95 -12.33 0.46
C LYS A 74 -10.57 -12.88 0.77
N LYS A 75 -10.53 -14.11 1.23
CA LYS A 75 -9.26 -14.78 1.35
C LYS A 75 -8.64 -14.92 -0.02
N ASN A 76 -7.38 -14.56 -0.10
CA ASN A 76 -6.65 -14.63 -1.35
C ASN A 76 -5.77 -15.87 -1.33
N ASN A 77 -6.05 -16.81 -2.18
CA ASN A 77 -5.29 -18.06 -2.21
C ASN A 77 -4.16 -18.01 -3.20
N LYS A 78 -3.92 -16.94 -3.67
CA LYS A 78 -2.93 -16.85 -4.70
C LYS A 78 -1.79 -16.05 -4.45
N LYS A 79 -2.06 -16.20 -4.67
CA LYS A 79 -1.45 -15.47 -4.69
C LYS A 79 -1.10 -14.84 -5.14
N ALA A 80 -1.57 -14.67 -5.40
CA ALA A 80 -1.54 -14.01 -5.85
C ALA A 80 -1.24 -13.41 -6.08
N ALA A 81 -1.27 -13.45 -6.33
CA ALA A 81 -1.20 -12.87 -6.76
C ALA A 81 -0.66 -12.22 -6.79
N ALA A 82 -0.48 -12.30 -7.02
CA ALA A 82 -0.27 -11.79 -7.31
C ALA A 82 0.30 -11.24 -7.41
N ASN A 83 0.51 -11.27 -7.77
CA ASN A 83 0.68 -10.85 -8.14
C ASN A 83 1.16 -10.34 -8.31
N LYS A 84 1.24 -10.32 -8.60
CA LYS A 84 1.36 -9.96 -9.11
C LYS A 84 1.82 -9.32 -8.98
N THR A 85 2.02 -9.11 -9.22
CA THR A 85 2.10 -8.59 -9.46
C THR A 85 2.43 -8.19 -9.25
N ALA A 86 2.53 -8.19 -9.54
CA ALA A 86 2.51 -7.92 -9.69
C ALA A 86 2.74 -7.59 -9.49
N ALA A 87 2.76 -7.51 -9.69
CA ALA A 87 2.70 -7.31 -9.82
C ALA A 87 2.83 -7.07 -9.62
N GLN A 88 2.86 -7.02 -9.84
CA GLN A 88 2.74 -6.89 -9.94
C GLN A 88 2.85 -6.89 -9.86
N SER A 89 3.05 -6.85 -10.06
CA SER A 89 2.91 -6.85 -10.27
C SER A 89 2.91 -6.76 -10.17
#